data_ce52246e4bad4ecd5c9ab28a0ca437b1
#
_entry.id   ce52246e4bad4ecd5c9ab28a0ca437b1
#
_cell.length_a   1.000
_cell.length_b   1.000
_cell.length_c   1.000
_cell.angle_alpha   90.00
_cell.angle_beta   90.00
_cell.angle_gamma   90.00
#
_symmetry.space_group_name_H-M   'P 1'
#
loop_
_entity.id
_entity.type
_entity.pdbx_description
1 polymer ?
#
loop_
_entity_poly.entity_id
_entity_poly.type
_entity_poly.pdbx_seq_one_letter_code
_entity_poly.pdbx_strand_id
1 'polypeptide(L)'
;MGFEDFIHKLLIDDLRVRLTELDKKFDHPLLIGPFLSNWSACLLNQTFEESSDLDVLQLKKNYDLIIHCLCLHWSNDPLGKLIQMKRSLKPGGLLMGYLFGEGTLRELRTSFNKAEIELEGSLSLRVVPMVEIKSIGNLLGRAGFEKTVSDLITHKVHYSELRSLFSDLRRMGETNALRRQKKTFLRRSTYEKMITNYQEEFLDFDGKFITTFNIICFTGWKKQN
;
A
#
# COMPACT_ATOMS: atom_id res chain seq x y z
N MET A 1 10.39 -14.05 -15.48
CA MET A 1 10.50 -12.59 -15.31
C MET A 1 10.80 -12.32 -13.85
N GLY A 2 11.91 -11.67 -13.51
CA GLY A 2 12.25 -11.35 -12.14
C GLY A 2 11.22 -10.37 -11.56
N PHE A 3 10.93 -10.54 -10.27
CA PHE A 3 10.14 -9.59 -9.48
C PHE A 3 10.94 -8.29 -9.35
N GLU A 4 10.55 -7.27 -10.10
CA GLU A 4 11.25 -5.98 -10.15
C GLU A 4 10.52 -4.88 -9.36
N ASP A 5 9.59 -5.28 -8.49
CA ASP A 5 8.86 -4.33 -7.67
C ASP A 5 9.70 -3.91 -6.47
N PHE A 6 10.30 -2.76 -6.62
CA PHE A 6 11.18 -2.19 -5.59
C PHE A 6 10.43 -1.82 -4.31
N ILE A 7 9.15 -1.41 -4.38
CA ILE A 7 8.36 -1.06 -3.19
C ILE A 7 8.16 -2.30 -2.32
N HIS A 8 7.73 -3.43 -2.91
CA HIS A 8 7.58 -4.66 -2.14
C HIS A 8 8.91 -5.13 -1.54
N LYS A 9 10.02 -5.01 -2.28
CA LYS A 9 11.36 -5.34 -1.74
C LYS A 9 11.71 -4.49 -0.53
N LEU A 10 11.54 -3.16 -0.62
CA LEU A 10 11.78 -2.25 0.49
C LEU A 10 10.93 -2.60 1.72
N LEU A 11 9.65 -2.94 1.52
CA LEU A 11 8.75 -3.29 2.61
C LEU A 11 9.07 -4.67 3.23
N ILE A 12 9.52 -5.62 2.42
CA ILE A 12 10.00 -6.92 2.91
C ILE A 12 11.24 -6.73 3.80
N ASP A 13 12.16 -5.87 3.42
CA ASP A 13 13.35 -5.57 4.21
C ASP A 13 12.99 -4.82 5.51
N ASP A 14 12.09 -3.84 5.47
CA ASP A 14 11.55 -3.17 6.65
C ASP A 14 10.85 -4.17 7.58
N LEU A 15 10.03 -5.06 7.04
CA LEU A 15 9.34 -6.09 7.81
C LEU A 15 10.31 -7.04 8.53
N ARG A 16 11.41 -7.44 7.87
CA ARG A 16 12.45 -8.26 8.50
C ARG A 16 13.06 -7.58 9.71
N VAL A 17 13.40 -6.29 9.58
CA VAL A 17 13.95 -5.51 10.69
C VAL A 17 12.96 -5.50 11.85
N ARG A 18 11.70 -5.13 11.59
CA ARG A 18 10.64 -5.06 12.62
C ARG A 18 10.40 -6.40 13.32
N LEU A 19 10.36 -7.49 12.57
CA LEU A 19 10.17 -8.83 13.14
C LEU A 19 11.37 -9.24 14.01
N THR A 20 12.59 -8.88 13.62
CA THR A 20 13.80 -9.15 14.40
C THR A 20 13.81 -8.36 15.72
N GLU A 21 13.38 -7.10 15.69
CA GLU A 21 13.31 -6.22 16.88
C GLU A 21 12.28 -6.70 17.93
N LEU A 22 11.25 -7.44 17.50
CA LEU A 22 10.22 -7.94 18.41
C LEU A 22 10.70 -9.03 19.36
N ASP A 23 11.85 -9.66 19.12
CA ASP A 23 12.40 -10.78 19.90
C ASP A 23 11.35 -11.85 20.25
N LYS A 24 10.47 -12.13 19.30
CA LYS A 24 9.34 -13.07 19.44
C LYS A 24 9.32 -14.05 18.28
N LYS A 25 9.23 -15.35 18.62
CA LYS A 25 8.99 -16.39 17.61
C LYS A 25 7.50 -16.51 17.31
N PHE A 26 7.19 -16.70 16.04
CA PHE A 26 5.84 -16.95 15.56
C PHE A 26 5.80 -18.34 14.91
N ASP A 27 4.92 -19.22 15.43
CA ASP A 27 4.85 -20.62 14.97
C ASP A 27 3.81 -20.81 13.86
N HIS A 28 2.82 -19.94 13.77
CA HIS A 28 1.72 -20.02 12.81
C HIS A 28 1.45 -18.68 12.13
N PRO A 29 2.40 -18.14 11.34
CA PRO A 29 2.21 -16.91 10.61
C PRO A 29 1.30 -17.11 9.39
N LEU A 30 0.53 -16.06 9.05
CA LEU A 30 -0.31 -15.96 7.87
C LEU A 30 0.11 -14.73 7.05
N LEU A 31 0.27 -14.92 5.74
CA LEU A 31 0.44 -13.84 4.75
C LEU A 31 -0.86 -13.62 4.00
N ILE A 32 -1.30 -12.36 3.87
CA ILE A 32 -2.50 -11.97 3.11
C ILE A 32 -2.13 -10.92 2.08
N GLY A 33 -2.43 -11.17 0.81
CA GLY A 33 -2.28 -10.18 -0.25
C GLY A 33 -1.67 -10.69 -1.55
N PRO A 34 -1.17 -9.81 -2.40
CA PRO A 34 -0.50 -10.15 -3.64
C PRO A 34 0.99 -10.52 -3.40
N PHE A 35 1.60 -11.19 -4.38
CA PHE A 35 3.04 -11.50 -4.43
C PHE A 35 3.57 -12.26 -3.19
N LEU A 36 2.77 -13.13 -2.60
CA LEU A 36 3.06 -13.81 -1.34
C LEU A 36 4.37 -14.60 -1.35
N SER A 37 4.74 -15.20 -2.49
CA SER A 37 6.03 -15.89 -2.66
C SER A 37 7.26 -14.99 -2.40
N ASN A 38 7.13 -13.69 -2.62
CA ASN A 38 8.18 -12.72 -2.34
C ASN A 38 8.17 -12.30 -0.86
N TRP A 39 6.98 -12.06 -0.32
CA TRP A 39 6.81 -11.71 1.09
C TRP A 39 7.21 -12.83 2.04
N SER A 40 7.07 -14.08 1.63
CA SER A 40 7.50 -15.24 2.41
C SER A 40 9.00 -15.23 2.75
N ALA A 41 9.80 -14.52 1.96
CA ALA A 41 11.22 -14.34 2.23
C ALA A 41 11.53 -13.65 3.58
N CYS A 42 10.57 -12.93 4.19
CA CYS A 42 10.73 -12.35 5.53
C CYS A 42 10.55 -13.38 6.66
N LEU A 43 9.93 -14.53 6.38
CA LEU A 43 9.65 -15.60 7.32
C LEU A 43 10.66 -16.75 7.18
N LEU A 44 11.95 -16.42 7.14
CA LEU A 44 13.04 -17.38 6.94
C LEU A 44 12.90 -18.60 7.88
N ASN A 45 12.86 -19.80 7.28
CA ASN A 45 12.77 -21.10 7.98
C ASN A 45 11.49 -21.32 8.82
N GLN A 46 10.41 -20.57 8.55
CA GLN A 46 9.12 -20.78 9.20
C GLN A 46 8.11 -21.36 8.21
N THR A 47 7.24 -22.22 8.68
CA THR A 47 6.04 -22.63 7.93
C THR A 47 5.00 -21.53 8.08
N PHE A 48 4.33 -21.17 6.99
CA PHE A 48 3.31 -20.11 6.96
C PHE A 48 2.13 -20.54 6.09
N GLU A 49 0.98 -19.94 6.33
CA GLU A 49 -0.19 -20.05 5.44
C GLU A 49 -0.29 -18.82 4.56
N GLU A 50 -0.92 -18.96 3.39
CA GLU A 50 -1.17 -17.89 2.44
C GLU A 50 -2.67 -17.73 2.23
N SER A 51 -3.12 -16.49 2.07
CA SER A 51 -4.49 -16.16 1.72
C SER A 51 -4.54 -15.02 0.72
N SER A 52 -5.39 -15.15 -0.30
CA SER A 52 -5.71 -14.03 -1.18
C SER A 52 -6.50 -12.96 -0.43
N ASP A 53 -6.31 -11.69 -0.80
CA ASP A 53 -7.03 -10.56 -0.22
C ASP A 53 -8.43 -10.42 -0.85
N LEU A 54 -9.35 -11.30 -0.46
CA LEU A 54 -10.75 -11.26 -0.84
C LEU A 54 -11.55 -10.34 0.11
N ASP A 55 -12.72 -9.85 -0.31
CA ASP A 55 -13.60 -9.05 0.53
C ASP A 55 -14.04 -9.80 1.80
N VAL A 56 -14.25 -11.10 1.69
CA VAL A 56 -14.50 -12.00 2.82
C VAL A 56 -13.33 -12.96 2.92
N LEU A 57 -12.54 -12.83 3.98
CA LEU A 57 -11.40 -13.69 4.23
C LEU A 57 -11.88 -15.03 4.81
N GLN A 58 -11.55 -16.12 4.14
CA GLN A 58 -11.83 -17.48 4.63
C GLN A 58 -10.68 -17.96 5.53
N LEU A 59 -10.51 -17.30 6.67
CA LEU A 59 -9.42 -17.57 7.58
C LEU A 59 -9.75 -18.67 8.59
N LYS A 60 -8.80 -19.56 8.81
CA LYS A 60 -8.79 -20.44 9.98
C LYS A 60 -8.61 -19.61 11.25
N LYS A 61 -8.64 -20.26 12.39
CA LYS A 61 -8.32 -19.62 13.67
C LYS A 61 -6.91 -20.05 14.11
N ASN A 62 -6.34 -19.26 15.05
CA ASN A 62 -5.11 -19.56 15.77
C ASN A 62 -3.80 -19.18 15.07
N TYR A 63 -3.80 -18.09 14.31
CA TYR A 63 -2.56 -17.45 13.89
C TYR A 63 -1.94 -16.65 15.03
N ASP A 64 -0.64 -16.65 15.15
CA ASP A 64 0.08 -15.81 16.12
C ASP A 64 0.66 -14.55 15.48
N LEU A 65 0.78 -14.55 14.15
CA LEU A 65 1.16 -13.42 13.33
C LEU A 65 0.29 -13.39 12.06
N ILE A 66 -0.23 -12.23 11.72
CA ILE A 66 -0.83 -11.96 10.40
C ILE A 66 -0.09 -10.79 9.77
N ILE A 67 0.40 -10.98 8.54
CA ILE A 67 1.04 -9.94 7.73
C ILE A 67 0.14 -9.62 6.55
N HIS A 68 -0.29 -8.36 6.43
CA HIS A 68 -1.11 -7.86 5.33
C HIS A 68 -0.23 -7.09 4.33
N CYS A 69 -0.06 -7.66 3.13
CA CYS A 69 0.98 -7.31 2.17
C CYS A 69 0.51 -6.23 1.17
N LEU A 70 0.53 -4.96 1.58
CA LEU A 70 0.33 -3.76 0.73
C LEU A 70 -0.93 -3.80 -0.15
N CYS A 71 -2.10 -4.18 0.39
CA CYS A 71 -3.34 -4.21 -0.40
C CYS A 71 -4.61 -3.77 0.36
N LEU A 72 -4.51 -3.38 1.64
CA LEU A 72 -5.69 -2.97 2.43
C LEU A 72 -6.40 -1.73 1.86
N HIS A 73 -5.69 -0.86 1.16
CA HIS A 73 -6.23 0.34 0.52
C HIS A 73 -7.19 0.03 -0.64
N TRP A 74 -7.19 -1.19 -1.17
CA TRP A 74 -8.15 -1.67 -2.17
C TRP A 74 -9.43 -2.25 -1.57
N SER A 75 -9.49 -2.41 -0.25
CA SER A 75 -10.65 -3.01 0.40
C SER A 75 -11.86 -2.08 0.40
N ASN A 76 -13.02 -2.62 0.05
CA ASN A 76 -14.30 -1.92 0.19
C ASN A 76 -14.74 -1.79 1.66
N ASP A 77 -14.34 -2.74 2.51
CA ASP A 77 -14.60 -2.73 3.96
C ASP A 77 -13.31 -3.05 4.74
N PRO A 78 -12.42 -2.07 4.89
CA PRO A 78 -11.17 -2.27 5.63
C PRO A 78 -11.40 -2.59 7.12
N LEU A 79 -12.46 -2.03 7.74
CA LEU A 79 -12.79 -2.35 9.12
C LEU A 79 -13.23 -3.80 9.29
N GLY A 80 -14.10 -4.29 8.43
CA GLY A 80 -14.53 -5.68 8.43
C GLY A 80 -13.37 -6.65 8.23
N LYS A 81 -12.42 -6.33 7.35
CA LYS A 81 -11.19 -7.13 7.18
C LYS A 81 -10.34 -7.16 8.44
N LEU A 82 -10.10 -6.00 9.07
CA LEU A 82 -9.34 -5.91 10.32
C LEU A 82 -10.01 -6.75 11.43
N ILE A 83 -11.35 -6.72 11.53
CA ILE A 83 -12.10 -7.54 12.49
C ILE A 83 -11.94 -9.04 12.19
N GLN A 84 -12.00 -9.45 10.91
CA GLN A 84 -11.81 -10.85 10.52
C GLN A 84 -10.40 -11.33 10.87
N MET A 85 -9.36 -10.55 10.54
CA MET A 85 -7.98 -10.85 10.90
C MET A 85 -7.80 -10.96 12.42
N LYS A 86 -8.35 -10.00 13.20
CA LYS A 86 -8.30 -10.07 14.66
C LYS A 86 -8.96 -11.33 15.22
N ARG A 87 -10.13 -11.73 14.68
CA ARG A 87 -10.82 -12.96 15.12
C ARG A 87 -9.98 -14.21 14.89
N SER A 88 -9.19 -14.22 13.84
CA SER A 88 -8.33 -15.35 13.45
C SER A 88 -7.01 -15.41 14.21
N LEU A 89 -6.60 -14.33 14.88
CA LEU A 89 -5.43 -14.32 15.74
C LEU A 89 -5.69 -15.07 17.06
N LYS A 90 -4.65 -15.70 17.60
CA LYS A 90 -4.59 -16.17 19.00
C LYS A 90 -4.62 -14.97 19.96
N PRO A 91 -5.00 -15.16 21.24
CA PRO A 91 -4.72 -14.17 22.28
C PRO A 91 -3.23 -13.82 22.29
N GLY A 92 -2.90 -12.51 22.35
CA GLY A 92 -1.51 -12.03 22.23
C GLY A 92 -0.89 -12.17 20.84
N GLY A 93 -1.68 -12.49 19.80
CA GLY A 93 -1.23 -12.48 18.41
C GLY A 93 -1.08 -11.07 17.84
N LEU A 94 -0.20 -10.93 16.86
CA LEU A 94 0.16 -9.67 16.20
C LEU A 94 -0.44 -9.60 14.79
N LEU A 95 -1.04 -8.47 14.47
CA LEU A 95 -1.30 -8.03 13.10
C LEU A 95 -0.24 -6.98 12.72
N MET A 96 0.38 -7.14 11.56
CA MET A 96 1.23 -6.15 10.93
C MET A 96 0.82 -6.01 9.47
N GLY A 97 0.89 -4.79 8.91
CA GLY A 97 0.56 -4.61 7.51
C GLY A 97 1.01 -3.28 6.96
N TYR A 98 0.93 -3.18 5.64
CA TYR A 98 1.32 -2.01 4.87
C TYR A 98 0.20 -1.60 3.93
N LEU A 99 0.09 -0.30 3.69
CA LEU A 99 -0.81 0.26 2.68
C LEU A 99 -0.28 1.61 2.19
N PHE A 100 -0.67 2.02 1.00
CA PHE A 100 -0.37 3.37 0.54
C PHE A 100 -1.17 4.41 1.33
N GLY A 101 -0.45 5.43 1.81
CA GLY A 101 -0.99 6.53 2.59
C GLY A 101 -1.13 7.82 1.79
N GLU A 102 -1.78 8.79 2.41
CA GLU A 102 -1.96 10.13 1.84
C GLU A 102 -0.64 10.73 1.36
N GLY A 103 -0.69 11.46 0.25
CA GLY A 103 0.48 12.05 -0.40
C GLY A 103 1.23 11.10 -1.35
N THR A 104 0.87 9.82 -1.44
CA THR A 104 1.36 8.92 -2.50
C THR A 104 0.96 9.48 -3.87
N LEU A 105 1.94 9.52 -4.81
CA LEU A 105 1.77 10.03 -6.18
C LEU A 105 1.22 11.48 -6.23
N ARG A 106 1.52 12.32 -5.23
CA ARG A 106 1.03 13.69 -5.16
C ARG A 106 1.46 14.53 -6.36
N GLU A 107 2.68 14.30 -6.86
CA GLU A 107 3.25 14.99 -8.02
C GLU A 107 2.42 14.66 -9.27
N LEU A 108 2.13 13.40 -9.50
CA LEU A 108 1.30 12.94 -10.62
C LEU A 108 -0.12 13.48 -10.52
N ARG A 109 -0.72 13.45 -9.31
CA ARG A 109 -2.07 13.98 -9.06
C ARG A 109 -2.13 15.47 -9.35
N THR A 110 -1.18 16.25 -8.85
CA THR A 110 -1.13 17.71 -9.05
C THR A 110 -0.99 18.04 -10.53
N SER A 111 -0.10 17.36 -11.24
CA SER A 111 0.14 17.60 -12.67
C SER A 111 -1.07 17.26 -13.53
N PHE A 112 -1.79 16.15 -13.23
CA PHE A 112 -3.04 15.82 -13.90
C PHE A 112 -4.15 16.84 -13.61
N ASN A 113 -4.33 17.20 -12.34
CA ASN A 113 -5.37 18.15 -11.93
C ASN A 113 -5.20 19.50 -12.66
N LYS A 114 -3.98 20.02 -12.73
CA LYS A 114 -3.69 21.26 -13.47
C LYS A 114 -4.03 21.15 -14.95
N ALA A 115 -3.59 20.06 -15.60
CA ALA A 115 -3.84 19.82 -17.01
C ALA A 115 -5.36 19.68 -17.32
N GLU A 116 -6.11 18.97 -16.48
CA GLU A 116 -7.54 18.78 -16.66
C GLU A 116 -8.34 20.06 -16.42
N ILE A 117 -7.98 20.86 -15.41
CA ILE A 117 -8.62 22.17 -15.16
C ILE A 117 -8.41 23.08 -16.36
N GLU A 118 -7.19 23.18 -16.87
CA GLU A 118 -6.84 24.08 -17.96
C GLU A 118 -7.49 23.67 -19.30
N LEU A 119 -7.50 22.38 -19.63
CA LEU A 119 -7.94 21.90 -20.94
C LEU A 119 -9.37 21.37 -20.98
N GLU A 120 -9.92 20.94 -19.85
CA GLU A 120 -11.21 20.27 -19.79
C GLU A 120 -12.21 20.99 -18.87
N GLY A 121 -11.76 21.95 -18.06
CA GLY A 121 -12.61 22.69 -17.10
C GLY A 121 -13.20 21.81 -16.01
N SER A 122 -12.72 20.58 -15.84
CA SER A 122 -13.25 19.60 -14.87
C SER A 122 -12.14 18.69 -14.38
N LEU A 123 -12.30 18.14 -13.17
CA LEU A 123 -11.37 17.21 -12.56
C LEU A 123 -11.89 15.77 -12.66
N SER A 124 -10.97 14.85 -12.85
CA SER A 124 -11.23 13.42 -12.72
C SER A 124 -10.29 12.76 -11.71
N LEU A 125 -10.75 11.68 -11.08
CA LEU A 125 -9.94 10.92 -10.12
C LEU A 125 -8.94 10.03 -10.86
N ARG A 126 -7.85 10.62 -11.38
CA ARG A 126 -6.78 9.86 -12.05
C ARG A 126 -5.93 9.08 -11.04
N VAL A 127 -5.65 9.69 -9.91
CA VAL A 127 -4.93 9.07 -8.80
C VAL A 127 -5.91 8.89 -7.64
N VAL A 128 -6.02 7.66 -7.17
CA VAL A 128 -6.94 7.31 -6.07
C VAL A 128 -6.55 8.08 -4.81
N PRO A 129 -7.52 8.68 -4.08
CA PRO A 129 -7.26 9.24 -2.76
C PRO A 129 -6.82 8.13 -1.80
N MET A 130 -5.70 8.34 -1.11
CA MET A 130 -5.18 7.42 -0.11
C MET A 130 -5.58 7.87 1.29
N VAL A 131 -5.50 6.94 2.24
CA VAL A 131 -5.95 7.15 3.63
C VAL A 131 -4.89 7.90 4.44
N GLU A 132 -5.34 8.73 5.38
CA GLU A 132 -4.48 9.37 6.39
C GLU A 132 -4.03 8.38 7.46
N ILE A 133 -2.81 8.56 7.98
CA ILE A 133 -2.24 7.71 9.03
C ILE A 133 -3.12 7.63 10.29
N LYS A 134 -3.73 8.74 10.71
CA LYS A 134 -4.64 8.79 11.86
C LYS A 134 -5.86 7.92 11.68
N SER A 135 -6.38 7.83 10.46
CA SER A 135 -7.54 7.02 10.12
C SER A 135 -7.27 5.52 10.30
N ILE A 136 -6.06 5.06 9.98
CA ILE A 136 -5.67 3.66 10.21
C ILE A 136 -5.57 3.34 11.69
N GLY A 137 -4.96 4.20 12.51
CA GLY A 137 -4.94 4.04 13.97
C GLY A 137 -6.35 3.93 14.57
N ASN A 138 -7.27 4.78 14.12
CA ASN A 138 -8.68 4.74 14.52
C ASN A 138 -9.37 3.44 14.09
N LEU A 139 -9.12 2.95 12.87
CA LEU A 139 -9.68 1.70 12.38
C LEU A 139 -9.20 0.49 13.19
N LEU A 140 -7.91 0.44 13.55
CA LEU A 140 -7.36 -0.61 14.41
C LEU A 140 -8.00 -0.61 15.79
N GLY A 141 -8.15 0.57 16.40
CA GLY A 141 -8.86 0.71 17.69
C GLY A 141 -10.31 0.25 17.60
N ARG A 142 -11.06 0.67 16.56
CA ARG A 142 -12.45 0.22 16.30
C ARG A 142 -12.55 -1.28 16.04
N ALA A 143 -11.56 -1.88 15.38
CA ALA A 143 -11.48 -3.33 15.23
C ALA A 143 -11.17 -4.05 16.55
N GLY A 144 -10.79 -3.28 17.59
CA GLY A 144 -10.53 -3.76 18.94
C GLY A 144 -9.12 -4.29 19.14
N PHE A 145 -8.16 -3.87 18.34
CA PHE A 145 -6.75 -4.13 18.61
C PHE A 145 -6.24 -3.25 19.75
N GLU A 146 -5.26 -3.75 20.48
CA GLU A 146 -4.55 -3.03 21.54
C GLU A 146 -3.12 -2.71 21.08
N LYS A 147 -2.46 -1.78 21.76
CA LYS A 147 -1.07 -1.35 21.48
C LYS A 147 -0.87 -1.08 19.98
N THR A 148 -1.83 -0.34 19.40
CA THR A 148 -1.78 -0.01 17.98
C THR A 148 -0.71 1.02 17.70
N VAL A 149 0.08 0.79 16.65
CA VAL A 149 1.07 1.73 16.14
C VAL A 149 0.83 1.91 14.65
N SER A 150 0.96 3.13 14.18
CA SER A 150 0.95 3.46 12.75
C SER A 150 2.06 4.45 12.48
N ASP A 151 2.95 4.13 11.60
CA ASP A 151 4.06 4.98 11.17
C ASP A 151 4.09 5.15 9.66
N LEU A 152 4.68 6.25 9.20
CA LEU A 152 4.74 6.63 7.81
C LEU A 152 6.17 6.47 7.28
N ILE A 153 6.30 5.70 6.23
CA ILE A 153 7.54 5.52 5.48
C ILE A 153 7.41 6.30 4.17
N THR A 154 8.28 7.27 3.95
CA THR A 154 8.27 8.07 2.72
C THR A 154 9.44 7.68 1.83
N HIS A 155 9.15 7.22 0.63
CA HIS A 155 10.14 6.98 -0.41
C HIS A 155 9.96 7.94 -1.57
N LYS A 156 11.04 8.63 -1.97
CA LYS A 156 11.09 9.42 -3.19
C LYS A 156 11.85 8.61 -4.25
N VAL A 157 11.19 8.40 -5.38
CA VAL A 157 11.75 7.69 -6.53
C VAL A 157 11.98 8.67 -7.65
N HIS A 158 13.12 8.55 -8.31
CA HIS A 158 13.57 9.43 -9.38
C HIS A 158 13.53 8.66 -10.71
N TYR A 159 12.59 9.02 -11.57
CA TYR A 159 12.42 8.38 -12.89
C TYR A 159 13.04 9.22 -13.99
N SER A 160 13.80 8.60 -14.86
CA SER A 160 14.30 9.28 -16.07
C SER A 160 13.15 9.61 -17.04
N GLU A 161 12.11 8.80 -17.04
CA GLU A 161 10.91 8.94 -17.87
C GLU A 161 9.66 8.58 -17.08
N LEU A 162 8.56 9.36 -17.22
CA LEU A 162 7.27 9.04 -16.59
C LEU A 162 6.66 7.71 -17.07
N ARG A 163 7.04 7.22 -18.24
CA ARG A 163 6.60 5.90 -18.71
C ARG A 163 7.07 4.78 -17.79
N SER A 164 8.25 4.91 -17.18
CA SER A 164 8.77 3.95 -16.21
C SER A 164 7.90 3.91 -14.95
N LEU A 165 7.48 5.07 -14.42
CA LEU A 165 6.50 5.14 -13.33
C LEU A 165 5.22 4.39 -13.66
N PHE A 166 4.61 4.64 -14.83
CA PHE A 166 3.39 3.94 -15.23
C PHE A 166 3.59 2.43 -15.42
N SER A 167 4.77 2.02 -15.87
CA SER A 167 5.13 0.61 -15.98
C SER A 167 5.18 -0.05 -14.61
N ASP A 168 5.85 0.60 -13.65
CA ASP A 168 5.96 0.09 -12.28
C ASP A 168 4.61 -0.01 -11.60
N LEU A 169 3.76 1.02 -11.69
CA LEU A 169 2.39 0.96 -11.15
C LEU A 169 1.58 -0.20 -11.73
N ARG A 170 1.71 -0.50 -13.02
CA ARG A 170 1.05 -1.66 -13.62
C ARG A 170 1.59 -2.98 -13.11
N ARG A 171 2.91 -3.10 -12.95
CA ARG A 171 3.56 -4.31 -12.42
C ARG A 171 3.19 -4.58 -10.97
N MET A 172 3.02 -3.52 -10.18
CA MET A 172 2.55 -3.60 -8.79
C MET A 172 1.05 -3.91 -8.67
N GLY A 173 0.28 -3.82 -9.76
CA GLY A 173 -1.17 -3.91 -9.71
C GLY A 173 -1.86 -2.63 -9.21
N GLU A 174 -1.10 -1.54 -9.07
CA GLU A 174 -1.55 -0.25 -8.50
C GLU A 174 -2.13 0.68 -9.58
N THR A 175 -3.02 0.14 -10.41
CA THR A 175 -3.76 0.92 -11.39
C THR A 175 -5.09 1.40 -10.82
N ASN A 176 -5.60 2.52 -11.32
CA ASN A 176 -6.88 3.05 -10.85
C ASN A 176 -8.05 2.10 -11.18
N ALA A 177 -8.61 1.46 -10.16
CA ALA A 177 -9.74 0.52 -10.25
C ALA A 177 -11.06 1.10 -9.72
N LEU A 178 -11.15 2.42 -9.50
CA LEU A 178 -12.37 3.05 -9.00
C LEU A 178 -13.53 2.89 -9.99
N ARG A 179 -14.69 2.47 -9.51
CA ARG A 179 -15.93 2.38 -10.33
C ARG A 179 -16.36 3.73 -10.95
N ARG A 180 -16.02 4.84 -10.28
CA ARG A 180 -16.32 6.21 -10.72
C ARG A 180 -15.22 6.86 -11.55
N GLN A 181 -14.19 6.10 -11.95
CA GLN A 181 -13.18 6.65 -12.85
C GLN A 181 -13.83 7.08 -14.17
N LYS A 182 -13.30 8.15 -14.77
CA LYS A 182 -13.71 8.59 -16.10
C LYS A 182 -13.38 7.47 -17.10
N LYS A 183 -14.39 6.85 -17.71
CA LYS A 183 -14.23 5.75 -18.69
C LYS A 183 -13.77 6.21 -20.06
N THR A 184 -13.56 7.52 -20.25
CA THR A 184 -13.05 8.08 -21.50
C THR A 184 -11.54 7.93 -21.57
N PHE A 185 -11.03 7.65 -22.77
CA PHE A 185 -9.58 7.66 -23.00
C PHE A 185 -8.97 9.00 -22.59
N LEU A 186 -7.77 8.96 -22.02
CA LEU A 186 -6.99 10.15 -21.75
C LEU A 186 -6.68 10.85 -23.09
N ARG A 187 -7.07 12.11 -23.21
CA ARG A 187 -6.76 12.90 -24.41
C ARG A 187 -5.24 13.11 -24.48
N ARG A 188 -4.70 13.04 -25.68
CA ARG A 188 -3.26 13.25 -25.91
C ARG A 188 -2.81 14.62 -25.40
N SER A 189 -3.58 15.66 -25.66
CA SER A 189 -3.30 17.03 -25.18
C SER A 189 -3.22 17.11 -23.65
N THR A 190 -4.17 16.48 -22.93
CA THR A 190 -4.17 16.42 -21.47
C THR A 190 -2.95 15.68 -20.92
N TYR A 191 -2.56 14.59 -21.59
CA TYR A 191 -1.36 13.84 -21.22
C TYR A 191 -0.08 14.66 -21.43
N GLU A 192 0.07 15.31 -22.60
CA GLU A 192 1.21 16.17 -22.90
C GLU A 192 1.30 17.34 -21.92
N LYS A 193 0.18 18.01 -21.63
CA LYS A 193 0.14 19.10 -20.65
C LYS A 193 0.48 18.62 -19.23
N MET A 194 0.02 17.43 -18.84
CA MET A 194 0.39 16.83 -17.56
C MET A 194 1.90 16.61 -17.46
N ILE A 195 2.55 16.15 -18.53
CA ILE A 195 4.01 15.99 -18.56
C ILE A 195 4.69 17.35 -18.37
N THR A 196 4.26 18.39 -19.09
CA THR A 196 4.80 19.74 -18.96
C THR A 196 4.67 20.25 -17.53
N ASN A 197 3.49 20.14 -16.91
CA ASN A 197 3.26 20.56 -15.53
C ASN A 197 4.15 19.78 -14.55
N TYR A 198 4.38 18.48 -14.80
CA TYR A 198 5.24 17.66 -13.98
C TYR A 198 6.70 18.09 -14.09
N GLN A 199 7.16 18.40 -15.30
CA GLN A 199 8.53 18.92 -15.57
C GLN A 199 8.79 20.26 -14.91
N GLU A 200 7.82 21.15 -14.95
CA GLU A 200 7.95 22.50 -14.36
C GLU A 200 8.09 22.49 -12.84
N GLU A 201 7.50 21.49 -12.14
CA GLU A 201 7.38 21.57 -10.69
C GLU A 201 8.11 20.43 -9.93
N PHE A 202 8.33 19.30 -10.58
CA PHE A 202 8.73 18.09 -9.87
C PHE A 202 9.91 17.33 -10.50
N LEU A 203 10.82 18.07 -11.14
CA LEU A 203 12.12 17.52 -11.53
C LEU A 203 13.14 17.71 -10.39
N ASP A 204 14.09 16.78 -10.30
CA ASP A 204 15.30 16.96 -9.51
C ASP A 204 16.39 17.72 -10.29
N PHE A 205 17.54 17.92 -9.65
CA PHE A 205 18.68 18.62 -10.26
C PHE A 205 19.28 17.92 -11.48
N ASP A 206 19.05 16.60 -11.61
CA ASP A 206 19.48 15.79 -12.75
C ASP A 206 18.42 15.72 -13.85
N GLY A 207 17.31 16.43 -13.71
CA GLY A 207 16.18 16.42 -14.66
C GLY A 207 15.32 15.17 -14.58
N LYS A 208 15.38 14.40 -13.48
CA LYS A 208 14.54 13.22 -13.28
C LYS A 208 13.23 13.59 -12.60
N PHE A 209 12.16 12.88 -12.94
CA PHE A 209 10.83 13.03 -12.36
C PHE A 209 10.79 12.49 -10.94
N ILE A 210 10.57 13.35 -9.95
CA ILE A 210 10.41 12.95 -8.55
C ILE A 210 9.01 12.39 -8.36
N THR A 211 8.90 11.22 -7.77
CA THR A 211 7.63 10.60 -7.39
C THR A 211 7.67 10.17 -5.94
N THR A 212 6.70 10.60 -5.14
CA THR A 212 6.60 10.25 -3.72
C THR A 212 5.67 9.05 -3.52
N PHE A 213 6.15 8.06 -2.78
CA PHE A 213 5.38 6.96 -2.23
C PHE A 213 5.38 7.08 -0.70
N ASN A 214 4.21 7.34 -0.13
CA ASN A 214 3.98 7.33 1.30
C ASN A 214 3.32 6.01 1.66
N ILE A 215 3.96 5.23 2.52
CA ILE A 215 3.47 3.93 2.92
C ILE A 215 3.24 3.96 4.43
N ILE A 216 2.04 3.60 4.84
CA ILE A 216 1.70 3.44 6.24
C ILE A 216 2.01 1.99 6.62
N CYS A 217 2.91 1.81 7.58
CA CYS A 217 3.05 0.57 8.32
C CYS A 217 2.11 0.63 9.53
N PHE A 218 1.36 -0.41 9.77
CA PHE A 218 0.46 -0.49 10.91
C PHE A 218 0.61 -1.81 11.66
N THR A 219 0.50 -1.74 12.99
CA THR A 219 0.53 -2.92 13.87
C THR A 219 -0.58 -2.84 14.91
N GLY A 220 -1.01 -3.99 15.37
CA GLY A 220 -2.00 -4.10 16.43
C GLY A 220 -1.97 -5.48 17.07
N TRP A 221 -2.10 -5.53 18.39
CA TRP A 221 -2.09 -6.77 19.16
C TRP A 221 -3.52 -7.19 19.53
N LYS A 222 -3.79 -8.48 19.43
CA LYS A 222 -4.99 -9.04 20.06
C LYS A 222 -4.75 -9.17 21.55
N LYS A 223 -5.71 -8.71 22.36
CA LYS A 223 -5.65 -8.81 23.83
C LYS A 223 -5.26 -10.20 24.29
N GLN A 224 -4.36 -10.28 25.28
CA GLN A 224 -4.16 -11.49 26.08
C GLN A 224 -5.33 -11.59 27.06
N ASN A 225 -6.01 -12.72 27.06
CA ASN A 225 -7.06 -12.98 28.06
C ASN A 225 -6.49 -13.04 29.47
#